data_0cdbb38d29122b625748e1239b519980
#
_entry.id   0cdbb38d29122b625748e1239b519980
#
_cell.length_a   1.000
_cell.length_b   1.000
_cell.length_c   1.000
_cell.angle_alpha   90.00
_cell.angle_beta   90.00
_cell.angle_gamma   90.00
#
_symmetry.space_group_name_H-M   'P 1'
#
loop_
_entity.id
_entity.type
_entity.pdbx_description
1 polymer ?
#
loop_
_entity_poly.entity_id
_entity_poly.type
_entity_poly.pdbx_seq_one_letter_code
_entity_poly.pdbx_strand_id
1 'polypeptide(L)'
;GGNTRLAKRVIDKGIGWLVGKTVHKIDGPHRWPRPYFYSLKKFGPELRDSWTCSQMFHNMPYEQWLETEGPATLKLCRENDCLFIPSVSGIGTDPDTWIPFCKDMENMGCDMIELDTGGPHATFGAVAAHKDVGAPLAMDPDTAYKVTKACVDAVKIPIIFKMTPQCVNMAALALAVERAGAAGISANNAFYGTWIDHETASFYGGPFSCGGSMGRSWQLFSLAKVLEITATVKIPVIGI
;
A
#
# COMPACT_ATOMS: atom_id res chain seq x y z
N GLY A 1 6.05 8.76 -0.62
CA GLY A 1 6.17 9.97 0.18
C GLY A 1 4.86 10.46 0.76
N GLY A 2 4.88 10.86 2.04
CA GLY A 2 3.67 11.34 2.71
C GLY A 2 3.33 12.81 2.45
N ASN A 3 4.22 13.55 1.81
CA ASN A 3 3.99 14.93 1.38
C ASN A 3 5.10 15.40 0.42
N THR A 4 4.87 16.51 -0.25
CA THR A 4 5.76 17.11 -1.25
C THR A 4 7.19 17.35 -0.72
N ARG A 5 7.36 17.75 0.55
CA ARG A 5 8.69 17.93 1.14
C ARG A 5 9.48 16.63 1.26
N LEU A 6 8.81 15.53 1.64
CA LEU A 6 9.45 14.23 1.70
C LEU A 6 9.72 13.68 0.29
N ALA A 7 8.78 13.88 -0.63
CA ALA A 7 8.93 13.53 -2.04
C ALA A 7 10.22 14.18 -2.62
N LYS A 8 10.40 15.49 -2.43
CA LYS A 8 11.60 16.21 -2.90
C LYS A 8 12.90 15.60 -2.37
N ARG A 9 12.95 15.26 -1.09
CA ARG A 9 14.17 14.67 -0.49
C ARG A 9 14.59 13.34 -1.11
N VAL A 10 13.63 12.57 -1.63
CA VAL A 10 13.90 11.27 -2.28
C VAL A 10 14.23 11.50 -3.76
N ILE A 11 13.49 12.38 -4.43
CA ILE A 11 13.73 12.78 -5.82
C ILE A 11 15.14 13.35 -5.99
N ASP A 12 15.60 14.19 -5.06
CA ASP A 12 16.98 14.75 -5.05
C ASP A 12 18.08 13.65 -4.95
N LYS A 13 17.71 12.38 -4.72
CA LYS A 13 18.62 11.22 -4.76
C LYS A 13 18.63 10.50 -6.11
N GLY A 14 17.92 11.02 -7.11
CA GLY A 14 17.93 10.50 -8.48
C GLY A 14 17.04 9.28 -8.69
N ILE A 15 15.91 9.17 -7.97
CA ILE A 15 14.93 8.12 -8.24
C ILE A 15 14.17 8.41 -9.53
N GLY A 16 13.90 7.37 -10.34
CA GLY A 16 13.13 7.51 -11.58
C GLY A 16 11.61 7.47 -11.37
N TRP A 17 11.12 7.04 -10.18
CA TRP A 17 9.70 6.97 -9.87
C TRP A 17 9.46 7.01 -8.37
N LEU A 18 8.28 7.50 -7.98
CA LEU A 18 7.84 7.67 -6.61
C LEU A 18 6.42 7.16 -6.41
N VAL A 19 6.24 6.16 -5.55
CA VAL A 19 4.90 5.76 -5.08
C VAL A 19 4.46 6.69 -3.94
N GLY A 20 3.26 7.24 -4.05
CA GLY A 20 2.63 8.06 -3.02
C GLY A 20 2.26 7.27 -1.76
N LYS A 21 2.00 7.96 -0.65
CA LYS A 21 1.32 7.35 0.50
C LYS A 21 -0.14 7.08 0.11
N THR A 22 -0.61 5.88 0.37
CA THR A 22 -1.98 5.46 0.02
C THR A 22 -3.02 6.45 0.52
N VAL A 23 -3.81 6.97 -0.41
CA VAL A 23 -4.95 7.84 -0.12
C VAL A 23 -6.24 7.03 -0.10
N HIS A 24 -7.17 7.46 0.72
CA HIS A 24 -8.41 6.75 0.96
C HIS A 24 -9.49 7.71 1.45
N LYS A 25 -10.74 7.42 1.10
CA LYS A 25 -11.91 8.21 1.53
C LYS A 25 -12.58 7.49 2.70
N ILE A 26 -12.11 7.77 3.92
CA ILE A 26 -12.69 7.27 5.16
C ILE A 26 -13.23 8.44 5.97
N ASP A 27 -14.44 8.30 6.48
CA ASP A 27 -14.97 9.17 7.52
C ASP A 27 -14.25 8.90 8.83
N GLY A 28 -13.62 9.92 9.41
CA GLY A 28 -12.93 9.77 10.69
C GLY A 28 -11.67 10.61 10.84
N PRO A 29 -10.92 10.42 11.91
CA PRO A 29 -9.72 11.21 12.16
C PRO A 29 -8.63 10.89 11.14
N HIS A 30 -8.21 11.89 10.38
CA HIS A 30 -7.08 11.77 9.44
C HIS A 30 -5.72 11.94 10.14
N ARG A 31 -5.71 12.21 11.44
CA ARG A 31 -4.48 12.33 12.25
C ARG A 31 -4.38 11.13 13.19
N TRP A 32 -3.43 10.27 12.87
CA TRP A 32 -3.15 9.10 13.70
C TRP A 32 -2.32 9.50 14.92
N PRO A 33 -2.55 8.88 16.11
CA PRO A 33 -1.71 9.08 17.28
C PRO A 33 -0.24 8.82 16.97
N ARG A 34 0.64 9.65 17.50
CA ARG A 34 2.10 9.50 17.37
C ARG A 34 2.71 9.06 18.69
N PRO A 35 3.80 8.31 18.63
CA PRO A 35 4.48 7.74 17.47
C PRO A 35 3.68 6.59 16.86
N TYR A 36 3.77 6.37 15.55
CA TYR A 36 3.16 5.25 14.83
C TYR A 36 4.19 4.39 14.08
N PHE A 37 5.46 4.70 14.25
CA PHE A 37 6.58 3.98 13.66
C PHE A 37 7.59 3.67 14.76
N TYR A 38 7.88 2.39 15.00
CA TYR A 38 8.66 1.92 16.11
C TYR A 38 9.77 1.01 15.64
N SER A 39 11.00 1.27 16.12
CA SER A 39 12.14 0.37 15.90
C SER A 39 12.06 -0.83 16.84
N LEU A 40 12.31 -2.01 16.29
CA LEU A 40 12.32 -3.26 17.05
C LEU A 40 13.68 -3.56 17.70
N LYS A 41 14.68 -2.69 17.54
CA LYS A 41 16.05 -2.89 18.05
C LYS A 41 16.14 -3.15 19.57
N LYS A 42 15.13 -2.67 20.34
CA LYS A 42 15.09 -2.89 21.79
C LYS A 42 14.82 -4.36 22.17
N PHE A 43 14.30 -5.16 21.25
CA PHE A 43 14.01 -6.57 21.46
C PHE A 43 15.16 -7.50 21.05
N GLY A 44 16.25 -6.95 20.50
CA GLY A 44 17.44 -7.69 20.15
C GLY A 44 18.26 -6.99 19.06
N PRO A 45 19.60 -7.20 19.04
CA PRO A 45 20.48 -6.61 18.04
C PRO A 45 20.17 -7.09 16.61
N GLU A 46 19.63 -8.30 16.47
CA GLU A 46 19.19 -8.91 15.21
C GLU A 46 17.99 -8.18 14.60
N LEU A 47 17.21 -7.44 15.41
CA LEU A 47 16.06 -6.67 14.99
C LEU A 47 16.38 -5.19 14.76
N ARG A 48 17.68 -4.81 14.74
CA ARG A 48 18.13 -3.41 14.60
C ARG A 48 17.50 -2.69 13.42
N ASP A 49 17.44 -3.35 12.26
CA ASP A 49 16.96 -2.79 11.01
C ASP A 49 15.53 -3.25 10.69
N SER A 50 14.75 -3.45 11.74
CA SER A 50 13.35 -3.86 11.64
C SER A 50 12.45 -2.92 12.42
N TRP A 51 11.25 -2.74 11.89
CA TRP A 51 10.27 -1.78 12.41
C TRP A 51 8.87 -2.36 12.40
N THR A 52 8.02 -1.81 13.27
CA THR A 52 6.57 -1.96 13.17
C THR A 52 5.93 -0.60 12.97
N CYS A 53 4.86 -0.56 12.19
CA CYS A 53 4.18 0.66 11.83
C CYS A 53 2.66 0.49 11.93
N SER A 54 2.03 1.39 12.66
CA SER A 54 0.58 1.50 12.78
C SER A 54 -0.02 2.70 12.03
N GLN A 55 0.78 3.34 11.15
CA GLN A 55 0.26 4.37 10.26
C GLN A 55 -0.59 3.74 9.17
N MET A 56 -1.88 4.07 9.14
CA MET A 56 -2.79 3.55 8.14
C MET A 56 -2.65 4.27 6.79
N PHE A 57 -3.51 5.22 6.49
CA PHE A 57 -3.56 5.93 5.21
C PHE A 57 -2.90 7.30 5.29
N HIS A 58 -3.07 8.12 4.26
CA HIS A 58 -2.60 9.50 4.26
C HIS A 58 -3.31 10.31 5.37
N ASN A 59 -2.57 11.23 6.01
CA ASN A 59 -3.08 12.02 7.16
C ASN A 59 -3.94 13.22 6.75
N MET A 60 -4.20 13.40 5.47
CA MET A 60 -4.99 14.49 4.91
C MET A 60 -6.28 13.94 4.35
N PRO A 61 -7.44 14.62 4.50
CA PRO A 61 -8.66 14.25 3.81
C PRO A 61 -8.45 14.10 2.31
N TYR A 62 -9.12 13.12 1.71
CA TYR A 62 -8.91 12.78 0.30
C TYR A 62 -9.13 13.96 -0.64
N GLU A 63 -10.23 14.68 -0.46
CA GLU A 63 -10.58 15.84 -1.29
C GLU A 63 -9.52 16.94 -1.19
N GLN A 64 -9.05 17.23 0.02
CA GLN A 64 -7.98 18.20 0.22
C GLN A 64 -6.66 17.73 -0.43
N TRP A 65 -6.35 16.42 -0.33
CA TRP A 65 -5.17 15.86 -0.98
C TRP A 65 -5.24 15.99 -2.51
N LEU A 66 -6.41 15.71 -3.08
CA LEU A 66 -6.66 15.80 -4.53
C LEU A 66 -6.52 17.23 -5.06
N GLU A 67 -6.84 18.23 -4.25
CA GLU A 67 -6.72 19.63 -4.61
C GLU A 67 -5.33 20.24 -4.36
N THR A 68 -4.53 19.63 -3.47
CA THR A 68 -3.28 20.24 -2.98
C THR A 68 -2.05 19.37 -3.17
N GLU A 69 -1.83 18.38 -2.28
CA GLU A 69 -0.59 17.58 -2.24
C GLU A 69 -0.43 16.65 -3.43
N GLY A 70 -1.51 16.10 -3.97
CA GLY A 70 -1.49 15.25 -5.15
C GLY A 70 -0.92 15.98 -6.38
N PRO A 71 -1.57 17.07 -6.83
CA PRO A 71 -1.08 17.87 -7.96
C PRO A 71 0.31 18.47 -7.74
N ALA A 72 0.61 18.92 -6.51
CA ALA A 72 1.93 19.46 -6.18
C ALA A 72 3.02 18.39 -6.26
N THR A 73 2.75 17.16 -5.82
CA THR A 73 3.69 16.04 -5.94
C THR A 73 3.88 15.62 -7.39
N LEU A 74 2.80 15.53 -8.17
CA LEU A 74 2.86 15.23 -9.60
C LEU A 74 3.71 16.26 -10.36
N LYS A 75 3.47 17.55 -10.12
CA LYS A 75 4.27 18.64 -10.71
C LYS A 75 5.74 18.50 -10.34
N LEU A 76 6.05 18.32 -9.05
CA LEU A 76 7.41 18.14 -8.58
C LEU A 76 8.11 16.95 -9.25
N CYS A 77 7.44 15.83 -9.39
CA CYS A 77 7.98 14.65 -10.05
C CYS A 77 8.29 14.95 -11.53
N ARG A 78 7.36 15.56 -12.26
CA ARG A 78 7.54 15.93 -13.68
C ARG A 78 8.69 16.91 -13.91
N GLU A 79 8.85 17.90 -13.02
CA GLU A 79 9.96 18.87 -13.09
C GLU A 79 11.34 18.23 -12.84
N ASN A 80 11.39 17.00 -12.34
CA ASN A 80 12.63 16.27 -12.01
C ASN A 80 12.75 14.92 -12.73
N ASP A 81 12.06 14.73 -13.85
CA ASP A 81 12.09 13.50 -14.66
C ASP A 81 11.83 12.24 -13.83
N CYS A 82 10.86 12.32 -12.92
CA CYS A 82 10.44 11.27 -12.01
C CYS A 82 8.96 10.96 -12.23
N LEU A 83 8.58 9.69 -12.37
CA LEU A 83 7.18 9.29 -12.45
C LEU A 83 6.51 9.37 -11.07
N PHE A 84 5.30 9.90 -11.02
CA PHE A 84 4.47 9.84 -9.82
C PHE A 84 3.41 8.76 -9.95
N ILE A 85 3.43 7.80 -9.04
CA ILE A 85 2.49 6.69 -8.94
C ILE A 85 1.66 6.90 -7.67
N PRO A 86 0.48 7.52 -7.74
CA PRO A 86 -0.41 7.59 -6.59
C PRO A 86 -0.86 6.20 -6.18
N SER A 87 -0.87 5.95 -4.87
CA SER A 87 -1.39 4.72 -4.28
C SER A 87 -2.76 5.00 -3.69
N VAL A 88 -3.76 4.22 -4.08
CA VAL A 88 -5.17 4.41 -3.70
C VAL A 88 -5.74 3.14 -3.08
N SER A 89 -6.71 3.30 -2.19
CA SER A 89 -7.45 2.17 -1.62
C SER A 89 -8.94 2.47 -1.58
N GLY A 90 -9.73 1.61 -2.18
CA GLY A 90 -11.19 1.60 -2.06
C GLY A 90 -11.66 0.87 -0.80
N ILE A 91 -12.97 0.63 -0.69
CA ILE A 91 -13.59 -0.07 0.43
C ILE A 91 -13.98 -1.47 0.01
N GLY A 92 -13.45 -2.47 0.71
CA GLY A 92 -13.85 -3.87 0.54
C GLY A 92 -13.68 -4.41 -0.87
N THR A 93 -14.60 -5.27 -1.26
CA THR A 93 -14.60 -6.04 -2.51
C THR A 93 -15.51 -5.44 -3.59
N ASP A 94 -16.10 -4.29 -3.32
CA ASP A 94 -17.00 -3.60 -4.23
C ASP A 94 -16.21 -2.70 -5.19
N PRO A 95 -16.20 -3.00 -6.51
CA PRO A 95 -15.48 -2.21 -7.51
C PRO A 95 -15.90 -0.74 -7.55
N ASP A 96 -17.15 -0.43 -7.25
CA ASP A 96 -17.69 0.93 -7.32
C ASP A 96 -17.03 1.86 -6.28
N THR A 97 -16.40 1.31 -5.26
CA THR A 97 -15.62 2.07 -4.29
C THR A 97 -14.20 2.37 -4.74
N TRP A 98 -13.67 1.65 -5.75
CA TRP A 98 -12.31 1.78 -6.28
C TRP A 98 -12.23 2.65 -7.53
N ILE A 99 -13.21 2.49 -8.44
CA ILE A 99 -13.28 3.18 -9.74
C ILE A 99 -13.15 4.71 -9.60
N PRO A 100 -13.84 5.40 -8.67
CA PRO A 100 -13.73 6.85 -8.55
C PRO A 100 -12.29 7.32 -8.31
N PHE A 101 -11.53 6.64 -7.45
CA PHE A 101 -10.12 6.96 -7.22
C PHE A 101 -9.28 6.84 -8.50
N CYS A 102 -9.50 5.77 -9.28
CA CYS A 102 -8.78 5.57 -10.53
C CYS A 102 -9.05 6.71 -11.52
N LYS A 103 -10.32 7.12 -11.65
CA LYS A 103 -10.71 8.24 -12.51
C LYS A 103 -10.14 9.58 -12.05
N ASP A 104 -10.13 9.82 -10.74
CA ASP A 104 -9.55 11.05 -10.18
C ASP A 104 -8.05 11.14 -10.45
N MET A 105 -7.31 10.02 -10.35
CA MET A 105 -5.88 9.98 -10.69
C MET A 105 -5.61 10.18 -12.18
N GLU A 106 -6.42 9.58 -13.05
CA GLU A 106 -6.35 9.82 -14.49
C GLU A 106 -6.66 11.27 -14.84
N ASN A 107 -7.72 11.84 -14.26
CA ASN A 107 -8.10 13.25 -14.45
C ASN A 107 -7.05 14.24 -13.93
N MET A 108 -6.36 13.90 -12.83
CA MET A 108 -5.22 14.67 -12.31
C MET A 108 -4.02 14.63 -13.27
N GLY A 109 -4.01 13.66 -14.21
CA GLY A 109 -2.98 13.49 -15.22
C GLY A 109 -1.83 12.57 -14.77
N CYS A 110 -2.06 11.66 -13.85
CA CYS A 110 -1.07 10.66 -13.47
C CYS A 110 -0.81 9.68 -14.59
N ASP A 111 0.42 9.15 -14.65
CA ASP A 111 0.84 8.23 -15.69
C ASP A 111 0.50 6.77 -15.40
N MET A 112 0.27 6.43 -14.13
CA MET A 112 -0.17 5.11 -13.64
C MET A 112 -0.69 5.19 -12.21
N ILE A 113 -1.31 4.11 -11.72
CA ILE A 113 -1.93 4.04 -10.38
C ILE A 113 -1.53 2.74 -9.70
N GLU A 114 -1.23 2.79 -8.40
CA GLU A 114 -1.13 1.59 -7.55
C GLU A 114 -2.44 1.39 -6.78
N LEU A 115 -3.05 0.21 -6.89
CA LEU A 115 -4.14 -0.23 -6.01
C LEU A 115 -3.53 -0.87 -4.76
N ASP A 116 -3.62 -0.23 -3.61
CA ASP A 116 -3.18 -0.77 -2.32
C ASP A 116 -4.29 -1.64 -1.71
N THR A 117 -4.23 -2.91 -2.02
CA THR A 117 -5.25 -3.90 -1.64
C THR A 117 -4.91 -4.66 -0.37
N GLY A 118 -3.73 -4.49 0.15
CA GLY A 118 -3.17 -5.39 1.16
C GLY A 118 -2.66 -4.73 2.43
N GLY A 119 -3.19 -3.58 2.83
CA GLY A 119 -2.79 -2.95 4.08
C GLY A 119 -3.09 -3.84 5.29
N PRO A 120 -2.09 -4.30 6.07
CA PRO A 120 -2.33 -5.18 7.22
C PRO A 120 -3.20 -4.52 8.29
N HIS A 121 -3.20 -3.21 8.36
CA HIS A 121 -4.03 -2.43 9.29
C HIS A 121 -5.52 -2.52 9.00
N ALA A 122 -5.88 -2.74 7.75
CA ALA A 122 -7.25 -2.89 7.31
C ALA A 122 -7.94 -4.09 7.96
N THR A 123 -7.17 -5.10 8.39
CA THR A 123 -7.74 -6.34 8.94
C THR A 123 -8.19 -6.20 10.39
N PHE A 124 -7.55 -5.37 11.24
CA PHE A 124 -7.87 -5.29 12.66
C PHE A 124 -8.43 -3.94 13.13
N GLY A 125 -7.83 -2.84 12.76
CA GLY A 125 -8.35 -1.52 13.10
C GLY A 125 -9.67 -1.23 12.38
N ALA A 126 -9.78 -1.70 11.14
CA ALA A 126 -10.97 -1.55 10.33
C ALA A 126 -12.02 -2.65 10.58
N VAL A 127 -11.65 -3.85 11.02
CA VAL A 127 -12.62 -4.87 11.48
C VAL A 127 -13.35 -4.42 12.73
N ALA A 128 -12.71 -3.63 13.61
CA ALA A 128 -13.38 -3.05 14.75
C ALA A 128 -14.25 -1.84 14.39
N ALA A 129 -13.92 -1.11 13.33
CA ALA A 129 -14.59 0.14 12.93
C ALA A 129 -15.34 0.06 11.60
N HIS A 130 -14.83 -0.69 10.62
CA HIS A 130 -15.39 -0.80 9.26
C HIS A 130 -15.09 -2.18 8.69
N LYS A 131 -16.09 -3.01 8.55
CA LYS A 131 -16.01 -4.45 8.27
C LYS A 131 -15.30 -4.89 6.98
N ASP A 132 -14.92 -4.00 6.06
CA ASP A 132 -14.58 -4.39 4.70
C ASP A 132 -13.45 -3.58 4.04
N VAL A 133 -12.33 -3.27 4.70
CA VAL A 133 -11.23 -2.55 4.04
C VAL A 133 -10.11 -3.50 3.59
N GLY A 134 -9.87 -3.54 2.29
CA GLY A 134 -8.66 -4.00 1.61
C GLY A 134 -8.22 -5.47 1.74
N ALA A 135 -8.10 -6.02 2.94
CA ALA A 135 -7.50 -7.33 3.15
C ALA A 135 -8.24 -8.53 2.50
N PRO A 136 -9.59 -8.60 2.49
CA PRO A 136 -10.29 -9.68 1.80
C PRO A 136 -10.00 -9.72 0.30
N LEU A 137 -9.87 -8.56 -0.33
CA LEU A 137 -9.58 -8.44 -1.75
C LEU A 137 -8.24 -9.08 -2.13
N ALA A 138 -7.22 -8.87 -1.32
CA ALA A 138 -5.88 -9.38 -1.60
C ALA A 138 -5.67 -10.85 -1.22
N MET A 139 -6.68 -11.55 -0.73
CA MET A 139 -6.61 -12.96 -0.33
C MET A 139 -7.43 -13.90 -1.22
N ASP A 140 -8.38 -13.34 -1.98
CA ASP A 140 -9.25 -14.09 -2.86
C ASP A 140 -9.01 -13.74 -4.33
N PRO A 141 -8.51 -14.68 -5.15
CA PRO A 141 -8.20 -14.43 -6.57
C PRO A 141 -9.39 -13.96 -7.41
N ASP A 142 -10.59 -14.45 -7.16
CA ASP A 142 -11.78 -14.10 -7.95
C ASP A 142 -12.21 -12.65 -7.66
N THR A 143 -12.17 -12.27 -6.39
CA THR A 143 -12.45 -10.90 -5.97
C THR A 143 -11.37 -9.93 -6.48
N ALA A 144 -10.10 -10.32 -6.40
CA ALA A 144 -8.98 -9.52 -6.93
C ALA A 144 -9.12 -9.32 -8.44
N TYR A 145 -9.47 -10.38 -9.19
CA TYR A 145 -9.78 -10.29 -10.61
C TYR A 145 -10.90 -9.28 -10.88
N LYS A 146 -12.04 -9.44 -10.21
CA LYS A 146 -13.23 -8.59 -10.41
C LYS A 146 -12.94 -7.10 -10.20
N VAL A 147 -12.33 -6.76 -9.08
CA VAL A 147 -12.03 -5.35 -8.76
C VAL A 147 -10.94 -4.78 -9.68
N THR A 148 -9.86 -5.54 -9.90
CA THR A 148 -8.79 -5.10 -10.80
C THR A 148 -9.31 -4.89 -12.22
N LYS A 149 -10.11 -5.83 -12.74
CA LYS A 149 -10.71 -5.72 -14.08
C LYS A 149 -11.59 -4.48 -14.21
N ALA A 150 -12.43 -4.21 -13.22
CA ALA A 150 -13.29 -3.03 -13.21
C ALA A 150 -12.50 -1.72 -13.18
N CYS A 151 -11.40 -1.66 -12.42
CA CYS A 151 -10.51 -0.51 -12.41
C CYS A 151 -9.78 -0.34 -13.75
N VAL A 152 -9.25 -1.43 -14.32
CA VAL A 152 -8.58 -1.41 -15.63
C VAL A 152 -9.52 -0.94 -16.74
N ASP A 153 -10.76 -1.41 -16.74
CA ASP A 153 -11.76 -1.01 -17.75
C ASP A 153 -12.24 0.44 -17.61
N ALA A 154 -12.09 1.02 -16.40
CA ALA A 154 -12.58 2.35 -16.09
C ALA A 154 -11.63 3.49 -16.49
N VAL A 155 -10.33 3.20 -16.72
CA VAL A 155 -9.29 4.19 -17.03
C VAL A 155 -8.38 3.69 -18.16
N LYS A 156 -7.63 4.59 -18.77
CA LYS A 156 -6.67 4.28 -19.84
C LYS A 156 -5.23 4.15 -19.35
N ILE A 157 -4.95 4.67 -18.16
CA ILE A 157 -3.61 4.62 -17.57
C ILE A 157 -3.35 3.28 -16.90
N PRO A 158 -2.09 2.78 -16.89
CA PRO A 158 -1.72 1.50 -16.31
C PRO A 158 -2.08 1.37 -14.83
N ILE A 159 -2.56 0.19 -14.45
CA ILE A 159 -2.87 -0.17 -13.06
C ILE A 159 -1.82 -1.15 -12.54
N ILE A 160 -1.23 -0.84 -11.40
CA ILE A 160 -0.36 -1.74 -10.61
C ILE A 160 -1.18 -2.28 -9.43
N PHE A 161 -1.14 -3.57 -9.21
CA PHE A 161 -1.79 -4.21 -8.07
C PHE A 161 -0.77 -4.49 -6.96
N LYS A 162 -0.98 -3.94 -5.77
CA LYS A 162 -0.09 -4.17 -4.62
C LYS A 162 -0.60 -5.33 -3.77
N MET A 163 0.18 -6.41 -3.75
CA MET A 163 -0.15 -7.64 -3.06
C MET A 163 0.20 -7.61 -1.57
N THR A 164 -0.59 -8.35 -0.78
CA THR A 164 -0.26 -8.63 0.63
C THR A 164 0.54 -9.93 0.77
N PRO A 165 1.54 -9.99 1.65
CA PRO A 165 2.26 -11.23 1.90
C PRO A 165 1.47 -12.25 2.71
N GLN A 166 0.30 -11.88 3.26
CA GLN A 166 -0.59 -12.78 4.01
C GLN A 166 -1.37 -13.75 3.12
N CYS A 167 -1.44 -13.52 1.81
CA CYS A 167 -2.08 -14.46 0.90
C CYS A 167 -1.35 -15.81 0.91
N VAL A 168 -2.11 -16.88 1.07
CA VAL A 168 -1.56 -18.24 1.07
C VAL A 168 -1.12 -18.68 -0.32
N ASN A 169 -1.92 -18.37 -1.34
CA ASN A 169 -1.65 -18.74 -2.73
C ASN A 169 -1.34 -17.51 -3.56
N MET A 170 -0.11 -17.03 -3.48
CA MET A 170 0.36 -15.86 -4.22
C MET A 170 0.31 -16.07 -5.73
N ALA A 171 0.59 -17.28 -6.20
CA ALA A 171 0.56 -17.62 -7.62
C ALA A 171 -0.85 -17.46 -8.20
N ALA A 172 -1.88 -18.03 -7.56
CA ALA A 172 -3.25 -17.89 -8.02
C ALA A 172 -3.73 -16.45 -8.03
N LEU A 173 -3.38 -15.68 -6.99
CA LEU A 173 -3.72 -14.26 -6.90
C LEU A 173 -3.03 -13.46 -8.02
N ALA A 174 -1.73 -13.68 -8.24
CA ALA A 174 -0.96 -13.00 -9.28
C ALA A 174 -1.50 -13.28 -10.70
N LEU A 175 -1.85 -14.54 -11.00
CA LEU A 175 -2.48 -14.90 -12.27
C LEU A 175 -3.86 -14.25 -12.45
N ALA A 176 -4.64 -14.15 -11.40
CA ALA A 176 -5.94 -13.50 -11.46
C ALA A 176 -5.80 -12.01 -11.80
N VAL A 177 -4.87 -11.33 -11.16
CA VAL A 177 -4.55 -9.92 -11.37
C VAL A 177 -3.99 -9.67 -12.79
N GLU A 178 -3.08 -10.52 -13.27
CA GLU A 178 -2.57 -10.46 -14.65
C GLU A 178 -3.70 -10.64 -15.68
N ARG A 179 -4.56 -11.66 -15.50
CA ARG A 179 -5.72 -11.87 -16.36
C ARG A 179 -6.74 -10.73 -16.35
N ALA A 180 -6.82 -10.00 -15.24
CA ALA A 180 -7.65 -8.80 -15.12
C ALA A 180 -7.10 -7.61 -15.92
N GLY A 181 -5.87 -7.69 -16.41
CA GLY A 181 -5.23 -6.66 -17.24
C GLY A 181 -4.39 -5.68 -16.44
N ALA A 182 -3.97 -5.99 -15.22
CA ALA A 182 -3.00 -5.18 -14.51
C ALA A 182 -1.69 -5.07 -15.31
N ALA A 183 -1.10 -3.90 -15.30
CA ALA A 183 0.16 -3.61 -16.00
C ALA A 183 1.39 -4.07 -15.20
N GLY A 184 1.25 -4.32 -13.90
CA GLY A 184 2.31 -4.78 -13.03
C GLY A 184 1.80 -5.17 -11.64
N ILE A 185 2.67 -5.78 -10.88
CA ILE A 185 2.43 -6.17 -9.49
C ILE A 185 3.49 -5.55 -8.59
N SER A 186 3.06 -4.95 -7.47
CA SER A 186 3.92 -4.46 -6.40
C SER A 186 3.89 -5.49 -5.25
N ALA A 187 5.03 -6.05 -4.88
CA ALA A 187 5.14 -7.12 -3.88
C ALA A 187 6.34 -6.88 -2.94
N ASN A 188 6.10 -6.78 -1.66
CA ASN A 188 4.86 -6.99 -0.94
C ASN A 188 4.48 -5.75 -0.12
N ASN A 189 3.25 -5.70 0.38
CA ASN A 189 2.92 -4.87 1.52
C ASN A 189 3.62 -5.42 2.80
N ALA A 190 3.56 -4.67 3.91
CA ALA A 190 4.16 -5.10 5.17
C ALA A 190 3.51 -6.38 5.71
N PHE A 191 4.31 -7.20 6.35
CA PHE A 191 3.82 -8.35 7.10
C PHE A 191 3.00 -7.89 8.30
N TYR A 192 1.89 -8.55 8.52
CA TYR A 192 1.06 -8.31 9.68
C TYR A 192 1.70 -8.89 10.94
N GLY A 193 1.84 -8.07 11.99
CA GLY A 193 2.48 -8.50 13.20
C GLY A 193 2.03 -7.75 14.45
N THR A 194 2.25 -8.38 15.57
CA THR A 194 2.05 -7.81 16.91
C THR A 194 3.33 -7.95 17.71
N TRP A 195 3.67 -6.89 18.42
CA TRP A 195 4.78 -6.89 19.38
C TRP A 195 4.25 -6.53 20.75
N ILE A 196 4.56 -7.37 21.74
CA ILE A 196 4.16 -7.16 23.12
C ILE A 196 5.41 -6.85 23.93
N ASP A 197 5.37 -5.72 24.63
CA ASP A 197 6.37 -5.40 25.64
C ASP A 197 6.01 -6.16 26.93
N HIS A 198 6.79 -7.18 27.24
CA HIS A 198 6.52 -8.05 28.39
C HIS A 198 6.80 -7.37 29.74
N GLU A 199 7.61 -6.31 29.76
CA GLU A 199 7.89 -5.52 30.97
C GLU A 199 6.66 -4.68 31.37
N THR A 200 5.97 -4.14 30.38
CA THR A 200 4.80 -3.26 30.60
C THR A 200 3.47 -3.93 30.34
N ALA A 201 3.47 -5.17 29.86
CA ALA A 201 2.29 -5.92 29.41
C ALA A 201 1.41 -5.13 28.39
N SER A 202 2.06 -4.33 27.55
CA SER A 202 1.39 -3.48 26.56
C SER A 202 1.81 -3.79 25.14
N PHE A 203 0.95 -3.44 24.17
CA PHE A 203 1.30 -3.54 22.76
C PHE A 203 2.35 -2.51 22.38
N TYR A 204 3.37 -2.96 21.66
CA TYR A 204 4.43 -2.11 21.12
C TYR A 204 4.18 -1.84 19.65
N GLY A 205 3.76 -0.66 19.32
CA GLY A 205 3.45 -0.31 17.94
C GLY A 205 2.27 0.64 17.78
N GLY A 206 1.90 1.33 18.83
CA GLY A 206 0.89 2.38 18.81
C GLY A 206 -0.48 1.94 19.34
N PRO A 207 -1.53 2.69 18.98
CA PRO A 207 -2.88 2.52 19.57
C PRO A 207 -3.59 1.23 19.13
N PHE A 208 -3.05 0.57 18.10
CA PHE A 208 -3.58 -0.69 17.59
C PHE A 208 -2.75 -1.85 18.12
N SER A 209 -3.40 -2.96 18.43
CA SER A 209 -2.75 -4.18 18.92
C SER A 209 -1.82 -4.85 17.90
N CYS A 210 -1.74 -4.30 16.69
CA CYS A 210 -0.97 -4.85 15.59
C CYS A 210 -0.63 -3.78 14.56
N GLY A 211 0.32 -4.07 13.71
CA GLY A 211 0.77 -3.17 12.65
C GLY A 211 1.51 -3.91 11.53
N GLY A 212 1.97 -3.15 10.57
CA GLY A 212 2.86 -3.65 9.53
C GLY A 212 4.26 -3.83 10.06
N SER A 213 4.77 -5.05 10.05
CA SER A 213 6.15 -5.37 10.39
C SER A 213 6.99 -5.40 9.13
N MET A 214 8.14 -4.73 9.16
CA MET A 214 8.99 -4.52 7.99
C MET A 214 10.46 -4.43 8.36
N GLY A 215 11.31 -4.47 7.35
CA GLY A 215 12.76 -4.35 7.48
C GLY A 215 13.46 -5.70 7.34
N ARG A 216 14.73 -5.72 7.75
CA ARG A 216 15.65 -6.81 7.45
C ARG A 216 15.18 -8.19 7.92
N SER A 217 14.51 -8.27 9.06
CA SER A 217 13.99 -9.55 9.58
C SER A 217 12.95 -10.22 8.68
N TRP A 218 12.29 -9.46 7.81
CA TRP A 218 11.27 -9.95 6.91
C TRP A 218 11.74 -10.13 5.47
N GLN A 219 12.98 -9.75 5.18
CA GLN A 219 13.53 -9.76 3.82
C GLN A 219 13.47 -11.14 3.15
N LEU A 220 13.82 -12.20 3.87
CA LEU A 220 13.81 -13.55 3.30
C LEU A 220 12.40 -14.01 2.93
N PHE A 221 11.41 -13.66 3.74
CA PHE A 221 10.01 -13.96 3.45
C PHE A 221 9.50 -13.17 2.25
N SER A 222 9.84 -11.88 2.17
CA SER A 222 9.50 -11.03 1.03
C SER A 222 10.12 -11.57 -0.27
N LEU A 223 11.39 -11.94 -0.26
CA LEU A 223 12.07 -12.50 -1.43
C LEU A 223 11.41 -13.80 -1.92
N ALA A 224 11.01 -14.69 -0.99
CA ALA A 224 10.31 -15.92 -1.35
C ALA A 224 8.98 -15.62 -2.03
N LYS A 225 8.20 -14.64 -1.53
CA LYS A 225 6.94 -14.22 -2.15
C LYS A 225 7.14 -13.56 -3.52
N VAL A 226 8.14 -12.71 -3.67
CA VAL A 226 8.49 -12.10 -4.97
C VAL A 226 8.90 -13.19 -5.96
N LEU A 227 9.69 -14.17 -5.55
CA LEU A 227 10.08 -15.29 -6.41
C LEU A 227 8.87 -16.10 -6.88
N GLU A 228 7.93 -16.42 -5.98
CA GLU A 228 6.70 -17.13 -6.32
C GLU A 228 5.88 -16.38 -7.37
N ILE A 229 5.74 -15.06 -7.23
CA ILE A 229 5.01 -14.21 -8.16
C ILE A 229 5.74 -14.15 -9.51
N THR A 230 7.04 -13.83 -9.51
CA THR A 230 7.82 -13.65 -10.76
C THR A 230 7.94 -14.94 -11.58
N ALA A 231 7.94 -16.10 -10.92
CA ALA A 231 7.90 -17.39 -11.60
C ALA A 231 6.54 -17.71 -12.24
N THR A 232 5.49 -16.95 -11.91
CA THR A 232 4.11 -17.26 -12.27
C THR A 232 3.56 -16.35 -13.36
N VAL A 233 3.84 -15.04 -13.31
CA VAL A 233 3.28 -14.03 -14.21
C VAL A 233 4.30 -13.55 -15.25
N LYS A 234 3.81 -12.93 -16.32
CA LYS A 234 4.63 -12.31 -17.38
C LYS A 234 4.72 -10.79 -17.24
N ILE A 235 3.80 -10.18 -16.50
CA ILE A 235 3.82 -8.74 -16.24
C ILE A 235 4.94 -8.38 -15.25
N PRO A 236 5.47 -7.14 -15.29
CA PRO A 236 6.51 -6.67 -14.37
C PRO A 236 6.13 -6.84 -12.90
N VAL A 237 7.10 -7.24 -12.08
CA VAL A 237 6.97 -7.35 -10.63
C VAL A 237 7.96 -6.40 -9.96
N ILE A 238 7.44 -5.52 -9.12
CA ILE A 238 8.21 -4.57 -8.32
C ILE A 238 8.38 -5.17 -6.92
N GLY A 239 9.60 -5.56 -6.56
CA GLY A 239 9.93 -6.02 -5.21
C GLY A 239 10.08 -4.83 -4.25
N ILE A 240 9.37 -4.86 -3.10
CA ILE A 240 9.41 -3.82 -2.05
C ILE A 240 9.54 -4.43 -0.65
#